data_7477f6b2a6ee1f26c1c749f9a061f972
#
_entry.id   7477f6b2a6ee1f26c1c749f9a061f972
#
_cell.length_a   1.000
_cell.length_b   1.000
_cell.length_c   1.000
_cell.angle_alpha   90.00
_cell.angle_beta   90.00
_cell.angle_gamma   90.00
#
_symmetry.space_group_name_H-M   'P 1'
#
loop_
_entity.id
_entity.type
_entity.pdbx_description
1 polymer ?
#
loop_
_entity_poly.entity_id
_entity_poly.type
_entity_poly.pdbx_seq_one_letter_code
_entity_poly.pdbx_strand_id
1 'polypeptide(L)'
;MNYNYRYRLRPSDALAEQLAWTVDTCRQVYNHFLHRLNRTDDTSAYSEQKLLPSLKKRWNDLKQVHSKVLQKVVQRLYDNLSTLRGRKENGYRVGTLKWKAPGEYRSFTYSQSGFKLKNTSGRTKLWLSKLGEIPITFHRDLPDDAEIKTVTVKQEPTGEWYVIFGVETPEDPPEKPENPEKCVGIDVGILKYTHDTYGTAVESLDLSDERERLERAQRDLSRKEHGSANWEKQRRIVAERHADLKRKRRDFLHKLSNYYAREYDFVAVEDLDAKGLVELPGNSRNRAGAAWGMFLRMLEYKCERDGTHFVAVNPRGTTKECASCGVSSDKPLWVREHSCPACGFEADRDANAAWNILSRGIKKRLGAGRSESTSPEIEDFWCANESRSDSSTPVETALSVDTSVSAKRVVEAGSPTLKERTASAVSE
;
A
#
# COMPACT_ATOMS: atom_id res chain seq x y z
N MET A 1 0.71 2.80 -19.46
CA MET A 1 0.60 2.35 -18.04
C MET A 1 -0.81 2.47 -17.50
N ASN A 2 -1.18 1.68 -16.45
CA ASN A 2 -2.49 1.72 -15.83
C ASN A 2 -2.42 2.28 -14.41
N TYR A 3 -3.15 3.37 -14.14
CA TYR A 3 -3.17 4.03 -12.84
C TYR A 3 -4.59 4.16 -12.29
N ASN A 4 -4.69 4.26 -10.96
CA ASN A 4 -5.95 4.52 -10.26
C ASN A 4 -5.89 5.87 -9.54
N TYR A 5 -6.74 6.80 -9.96
CA TYR A 5 -6.88 8.12 -9.35
C TYR A 5 -8.15 8.16 -8.51
N ARG A 6 -8.03 8.50 -7.23
CA ARG A 6 -9.15 8.53 -6.29
C ARG A 6 -9.47 9.95 -5.86
N TYR A 7 -10.75 10.35 -6.01
CA TYR A 7 -11.26 11.67 -5.62
C TYR A 7 -12.48 11.55 -4.70
N ARG A 8 -12.68 12.57 -3.87
CA ARG A 8 -13.87 12.68 -3.03
C ARG A 8 -15.06 13.16 -3.85
N LEU A 9 -16.19 12.43 -3.76
CA LEU A 9 -17.48 12.89 -4.27
C LEU A 9 -18.21 13.68 -3.19
N ARG A 10 -18.97 14.70 -3.63
CA ARG A 10 -19.81 15.56 -2.78
C ARG A 10 -21.26 15.52 -3.27
N PRO A 11 -21.95 14.36 -3.18
CA PRO A 11 -23.35 14.29 -3.56
C PRO A 11 -24.22 15.08 -2.58
N SER A 12 -25.37 15.60 -3.07
CA SER A 12 -26.47 16.02 -2.20
C SER A 12 -27.09 14.81 -1.48
N ASP A 13 -27.86 15.02 -0.44
CA ASP A 13 -28.49 13.94 0.33
C ASP A 13 -29.35 13.03 -0.55
N ALA A 14 -30.21 13.60 -1.40
CA ALA A 14 -31.03 12.86 -2.36
C ALA A 14 -30.18 12.02 -3.32
N LEU A 15 -29.06 12.56 -3.79
CA LEU A 15 -28.15 11.83 -4.68
C LEU A 15 -27.35 10.77 -3.93
N ALA A 16 -26.99 11.01 -2.66
CA ALA A 16 -26.34 10.03 -1.81
C ALA A 16 -27.27 8.82 -1.53
N GLU A 17 -28.56 9.06 -1.33
CA GLU A 17 -29.57 7.99 -1.24
C GLU A 17 -29.68 7.19 -2.54
N GLN A 18 -29.67 7.85 -3.68
CA GLN A 18 -29.73 7.21 -4.98
C GLN A 18 -28.47 6.38 -5.28
N LEU A 19 -27.29 6.86 -4.85
CA LEU A 19 -26.03 6.11 -4.91
C LEU A 19 -26.09 4.87 -3.99
N ALA A 20 -26.60 5.02 -2.77
CA ALA A 20 -26.73 3.92 -1.83
C ALA A 20 -27.73 2.86 -2.35
N TRP A 21 -28.85 3.29 -2.90
CA TRP A 21 -29.82 2.41 -3.56
C TRP A 21 -29.19 1.65 -4.75
N THR A 22 -28.39 2.33 -5.56
CA THR A 22 -27.67 1.71 -6.69
C THR A 22 -26.70 0.63 -6.20
N VAL A 23 -25.95 0.91 -5.13
CA VAL A 23 -25.04 -0.05 -4.49
C VAL A 23 -25.80 -1.27 -3.98
N ASP A 24 -26.95 -1.06 -3.31
CA ASP A 24 -27.76 -2.17 -2.78
C ASP A 24 -28.38 -3.01 -3.90
N THR A 25 -28.86 -2.38 -4.97
CA THR A 25 -29.34 -3.07 -6.16
C THR A 25 -28.22 -3.93 -6.78
N CYS A 26 -27.00 -3.41 -6.90
CA CYS A 26 -25.85 -4.18 -7.35
C CYS A 26 -25.51 -5.37 -6.42
N ARG A 27 -25.66 -5.21 -5.11
CA ARG A 27 -25.53 -6.28 -4.11
C ARG A 27 -26.55 -7.40 -4.36
N GLN A 28 -27.80 -7.04 -4.57
CA GLN A 28 -28.88 -7.99 -4.83
C GLN A 28 -28.63 -8.75 -6.14
N VAL A 29 -28.17 -8.06 -7.20
CA VAL A 29 -27.77 -8.68 -8.46
C VAL A 29 -26.59 -9.64 -8.26
N TYR A 30 -25.56 -9.23 -7.49
CA TYR A 30 -24.43 -10.10 -7.13
C TYR A 30 -24.91 -11.38 -6.45
N ASN A 31 -25.77 -11.27 -5.45
CA ASN A 31 -26.32 -12.41 -4.71
C ASN A 31 -27.20 -13.31 -5.61
N HIS A 32 -27.99 -12.73 -6.51
CA HIS A 32 -28.78 -13.50 -7.48
C HIS A 32 -27.90 -14.38 -8.36
N PHE A 33 -26.82 -13.83 -8.93
CA PHE A 33 -25.92 -14.60 -9.78
C PHE A 33 -25.02 -15.56 -8.98
N LEU A 34 -24.69 -15.25 -7.73
CA LEU A 34 -24.02 -16.20 -6.85
C LEU A 34 -24.91 -17.41 -6.54
N HIS A 35 -26.21 -17.19 -6.32
CA HIS A 35 -27.17 -18.28 -6.13
C HIS A 35 -27.25 -19.17 -7.37
N ARG A 36 -27.27 -18.58 -8.56
CA ARG A 36 -27.25 -19.33 -9.82
C ARG A 36 -25.96 -20.12 -9.99
N LEU A 37 -24.79 -19.50 -9.77
CA LEU A 37 -23.47 -20.13 -9.84
C LEU A 37 -23.38 -21.38 -8.96
N ASN A 38 -24.02 -21.39 -7.80
CA ASN A 38 -24.03 -22.53 -6.88
C ASN A 38 -24.96 -23.67 -7.30
N ARG A 39 -25.79 -23.49 -8.35
CA ARG A 39 -26.82 -24.46 -8.78
C ARG A 39 -26.68 -24.90 -10.23
N THR A 40 -25.84 -24.23 -10.99
CA THR A 40 -25.72 -24.48 -12.44
C THR A 40 -24.25 -24.71 -12.74
N ASP A 41 -23.95 -25.86 -13.30
CA ASP A 41 -22.61 -26.19 -13.77
C ASP A 41 -22.27 -25.43 -15.07
N ASP A 42 -20.98 -25.26 -15.37
CA ASP A 42 -20.44 -24.67 -16.61
C ASP A 42 -20.99 -23.29 -17.00
N THR A 43 -21.13 -22.39 -16.01
CA THR A 43 -21.49 -21.00 -16.27
C THR A 43 -20.26 -20.12 -16.45
N SER A 44 -20.36 -19.14 -17.34
CA SER A 44 -19.35 -18.11 -17.57
C SER A 44 -19.93 -16.72 -17.31
N ALA A 45 -19.06 -15.73 -17.05
CA ALA A 45 -19.49 -14.34 -16.90
C ALA A 45 -20.30 -13.88 -18.15
N TYR A 46 -19.88 -14.28 -19.32
CA TYR A 46 -20.53 -13.90 -20.57
C TYR A 46 -21.93 -14.52 -20.72
N SER A 47 -22.08 -15.84 -20.45
CA SER A 47 -23.40 -16.53 -20.53
C SER A 47 -24.38 -15.93 -19.53
N GLU A 48 -23.94 -15.63 -18.30
CA GLU A 48 -24.79 -15.03 -17.26
C GLU A 48 -25.15 -13.56 -17.57
N GLN A 49 -24.24 -12.79 -18.17
CA GLN A 49 -24.55 -11.41 -18.61
C GLN A 49 -25.67 -11.38 -19.68
N LYS A 50 -25.81 -12.40 -20.53
CA LYS A 50 -26.89 -12.50 -21.50
C LYS A 50 -28.29 -12.64 -20.88
N LEU A 51 -28.35 -13.01 -19.60
CA LEU A 51 -29.62 -13.10 -18.86
C LEU A 51 -30.10 -11.74 -18.32
N LEU A 52 -29.22 -10.72 -18.26
CA LEU A 52 -29.59 -9.40 -17.74
C LEU A 52 -30.76 -8.73 -18.46
N PRO A 53 -30.93 -8.79 -19.78
CA PRO A 53 -32.10 -8.23 -20.46
C PRO A 53 -33.41 -8.87 -20.00
N SER A 54 -33.45 -10.19 -19.84
CA SER A 54 -34.65 -10.92 -19.38
C SER A 54 -34.90 -10.63 -17.89
N LEU A 55 -33.83 -10.52 -17.09
CA LEU A 55 -33.94 -10.15 -15.68
C LEU A 55 -34.51 -8.74 -15.51
N LYS A 56 -34.12 -7.76 -16.36
CA LYS A 56 -34.68 -6.40 -16.39
C LYS A 56 -36.19 -6.36 -16.72
N LYS A 57 -36.70 -7.35 -17.47
CA LYS A 57 -38.15 -7.45 -17.73
C LYS A 57 -38.92 -7.90 -16.49
N ARG A 58 -38.35 -8.78 -15.68
CA ARG A 58 -38.95 -9.29 -14.44
C ARG A 58 -38.72 -8.37 -13.24
N TRP A 59 -37.59 -7.69 -13.19
CA TRP A 59 -37.18 -6.81 -12.11
C TRP A 59 -36.97 -5.40 -12.66
N ASN A 60 -38.02 -4.60 -12.54
CA ASN A 60 -38.11 -3.30 -13.22
C ASN A 60 -37.09 -2.28 -12.72
N ASP A 61 -36.69 -2.35 -11.44
CA ASP A 61 -35.69 -1.45 -10.82
C ASP A 61 -34.35 -1.51 -11.53
N LEU A 62 -33.98 -2.65 -12.12
CA LEU A 62 -32.73 -2.78 -12.87
C LEU A 62 -32.65 -1.87 -14.12
N LYS A 63 -33.79 -1.32 -14.58
CA LYS A 63 -33.82 -0.33 -15.66
C LYS A 63 -33.27 1.02 -15.23
N GLN A 64 -33.26 1.30 -13.92
CA GLN A 64 -32.71 2.51 -13.34
C GLN A 64 -31.18 2.42 -13.18
N VAL A 65 -30.58 1.23 -13.28
CA VAL A 65 -29.15 1.02 -13.23
C VAL A 65 -28.58 0.90 -14.64
N HIS A 66 -27.46 1.57 -14.88
CA HIS A 66 -26.79 1.51 -16.19
C HIS A 66 -26.36 0.08 -16.53
N SER A 67 -26.58 -0.35 -17.78
CA SER A 67 -26.38 -1.75 -18.20
C SER A 67 -24.94 -2.24 -17.99
N LYS A 68 -23.94 -1.38 -18.27
CA LYS A 68 -22.53 -1.73 -18.07
C LYS A 68 -22.19 -1.95 -16.60
N VAL A 69 -22.85 -1.22 -15.68
CA VAL A 69 -22.71 -1.44 -14.23
C VAL A 69 -23.17 -2.85 -13.87
N LEU A 70 -24.36 -3.26 -14.32
CA LEU A 70 -24.89 -4.60 -14.04
C LEU A 70 -24.01 -5.71 -14.66
N GLN A 71 -23.51 -5.52 -15.89
CA GLN A 71 -22.56 -6.44 -16.53
C GLN A 71 -21.27 -6.57 -15.67
N LYS A 72 -20.76 -5.45 -15.15
CA LYS A 72 -19.56 -5.44 -14.32
C LYS A 72 -19.77 -6.09 -12.95
N VAL A 73 -21.00 -6.08 -12.40
CA VAL A 73 -21.34 -6.85 -11.19
C VAL A 73 -21.19 -8.34 -11.43
N VAL A 74 -21.74 -8.84 -12.56
CA VAL A 74 -21.61 -10.26 -12.93
C VAL A 74 -20.15 -10.61 -13.19
N GLN A 75 -19.44 -9.80 -13.97
CA GLN A 75 -18.01 -10.00 -14.24
C GLN A 75 -17.20 -10.12 -12.96
N ARG A 76 -17.42 -9.21 -11.99
CA ARG A 76 -16.74 -9.21 -10.68
C ARG A 76 -16.96 -10.49 -9.88
N LEU A 77 -18.13 -11.11 -9.98
CA LEU A 77 -18.38 -12.41 -9.34
C LEU A 77 -17.45 -13.48 -9.89
N TYR A 78 -17.31 -13.54 -11.22
CA TYR A 78 -16.45 -14.52 -11.89
C TYR A 78 -14.95 -14.22 -11.74
N ASP A 79 -14.57 -12.93 -11.73
CA ASP A 79 -13.19 -12.50 -11.41
C ASP A 79 -12.78 -12.97 -10.01
N ASN A 80 -13.70 -12.84 -9.02
CA ASN A 80 -13.47 -13.34 -7.66
C ASN A 80 -13.35 -14.87 -7.63
N LEU A 81 -14.17 -15.58 -8.40
CA LEU A 81 -14.10 -17.05 -8.50
C LEU A 81 -12.76 -17.49 -9.10
N SER A 82 -12.34 -16.87 -10.19
CA SER A 82 -11.03 -17.12 -10.82
C SER A 82 -9.88 -16.86 -9.85
N THR A 83 -9.94 -15.76 -9.09
CA THR A 83 -8.94 -15.45 -8.05
C THR A 83 -8.87 -16.55 -6.97
N LEU A 84 -10.03 -17.10 -6.55
CA LEU A 84 -10.05 -18.20 -5.57
C LEU A 84 -9.47 -19.48 -6.16
N ARG A 85 -9.76 -19.79 -7.41
CA ARG A 85 -9.21 -20.95 -8.14
C ARG A 85 -7.69 -20.85 -8.22
N GLY A 86 -7.14 -19.73 -8.72
CA GLY A 86 -5.70 -19.53 -8.81
C GLY A 86 -4.99 -19.60 -7.45
N ARG A 87 -5.61 -19.08 -6.37
CA ARG A 87 -5.06 -19.27 -5.02
C ARG A 87 -5.04 -20.73 -4.58
N LYS A 88 -6.09 -21.49 -4.88
CA LYS A 88 -6.15 -22.92 -4.56
C LYS A 88 -5.08 -23.71 -5.32
N GLU A 89 -4.89 -23.42 -6.60
CA GLU A 89 -3.84 -24.00 -7.45
C GLU A 89 -2.43 -23.73 -6.90
N ASN A 90 -2.23 -22.52 -6.33
CA ASN A 90 -0.98 -22.16 -5.66
C ASN A 90 -0.88 -22.70 -4.22
N GLY A 91 -1.68 -23.69 -3.82
CA GLY A 91 -1.60 -24.37 -2.54
C GLY A 91 -2.21 -23.64 -1.33
N TYR A 92 -2.85 -22.49 -1.54
CA TYR A 92 -3.50 -21.76 -0.44
C TYR A 92 -4.84 -22.40 -0.05
N ARG A 93 -5.09 -22.48 1.26
CA ARG A 93 -6.42 -22.83 1.77
C ARG A 93 -7.40 -21.67 1.47
N VAL A 94 -8.40 -21.93 0.64
CA VAL A 94 -9.39 -20.92 0.24
C VAL A 94 -10.79 -21.30 0.73
N GLY A 95 -11.58 -20.29 1.05
CA GLY A 95 -13.02 -20.46 1.32
C GLY A 95 -13.85 -20.37 0.04
N THR A 96 -15.17 -20.27 0.21
CA THR A 96 -16.15 -20.10 -0.87
C THR A 96 -16.59 -18.64 -0.99
N LEU A 97 -17.15 -18.26 -2.14
CA LEU A 97 -17.81 -16.97 -2.28
C LEU A 97 -19.03 -16.91 -1.36
N LYS A 98 -19.18 -15.79 -0.64
CA LYS A 98 -20.25 -15.61 0.36
C LYS A 98 -21.27 -14.59 -0.13
N TRP A 99 -22.50 -14.79 0.28
CA TRP A 99 -23.58 -13.79 0.18
C TRP A 99 -23.14 -12.47 0.81
N LYS A 100 -23.60 -11.38 0.21
CA LYS A 100 -23.35 -10.03 0.71
C LYS A 100 -24.57 -9.54 1.47
N ALA A 101 -24.39 -9.31 2.77
CA ALA A 101 -25.39 -8.66 3.60
C ALA A 101 -25.53 -7.16 3.23
N PRO A 102 -26.63 -6.48 3.59
CA PRO A 102 -26.74 -5.04 3.46
C PRO A 102 -25.54 -4.32 4.08
N GLY A 103 -24.97 -3.36 3.35
CA GLY A 103 -23.76 -2.63 3.77
C GLY A 103 -22.41 -3.34 3.53
N GLU A 104 -22.37 -4.60 3.13
CA GLU A 104 -21.12 -5.30 2.77
C GLU A 104 -20.69 -5.05 1.31
N TYR A 105 -21.62 -4.76 0.42
CA TYR A 105 -21.34 -4.37 -0.95
C TYR A 105 -21.30 -2.84 -1.03
N ARG A 106 -20.18 -2.25 -1.45
CA ARG A 106 -19.95 -0.81 -1.25
C ARG A 106 -19.50 -0.07 -2.50
N SER A 107 -19.52 -0.69 -3.66
CA SER A 107 -19.05 -0.04 -4.89
C SER A 107 -19.69 -0.62 -6.14
N PHE A 108 -19.82 0.21 -7.15
CA PHE A 108 -20.20 -0.19 -8.50
C PHE A 108 -19.30 0.51 -9.52
N THR A 109 -19.15 -0.09 -10.70
CA THR A 109 -18.18 0.35 -11.70
C THR A 109 -18.85 0.53 -13.05
N TYR A 110 -18.68 1.70 -13.65
CA TYR A 110 -18.91 1.96 -15.06
C TYR A 110 -17.67 1.53 -15.85
N SER A 111 -17.87 0.82 -16.95
CA SER A 111 -16.81 0.45 -17.89
C SER A 111 -17.18 0.92 -19.29
N GLN A 112 -16.21 1.45 -20.03
CA GLN A 112 -16.34 1.88 -21.43
C GLN A 112 -17.29 3.07 -21.69
N SER A 113 -18.41 3.20 -20.98
CA SER A 113 -19.40 4.26 -21.25
C SER A 113 -20.26 4.59 -20.02
N GLY A 114 -21.05 5.64 -20.14
CA GLY A 114 -22.01 6.06 -19.11
C GLY A 114 -21.43 7.03 -18.10
N PHE A 115 -20.27 7.61 -18.36
CA PHE A 115 -19.64 8.64 -17.52
C PHE A 115 -18.98 9.73 -18.37
N LYS A 116 -18.90 10.93 -17.82
CA LYS A 116 -18.15 12.08 -18.39
C LYS A 116 -17.64 12.98 -17.27
N LEU A 117 -16.41 13.45 -17.39
CA LEU A 117 -15.92 14.56 -16.60
C LEU A 117 -16.37 15.86 -17.27
N LYS A 118 -16.94 16.79 -16.49
CA LYS A 118 -17.34 18.11 -16.94
C LYS A 118 -16.63 19.14 -16.07
N ASN A 119 -16.00 20.10 -16.70
CA ASN A 119 -15.45 21.26 -16.03
C ASN A 119 -16.35 22.46 -16.33
N THR A 120 -17.05 22.96 -15.32
CA THR A 120 -17.98 24.10 -15.45
C THR A 120 -17.60 25.15 -14.44
N SER A 121 -17.20 26.33 -14.90
CA SER A 121 -16.87 27.50 -14.05
C SER A 121 -15.87 27.15 -12.93
N GLY A 122 -14.77 26.44 -13.27
CA GLY A 122 -13.71 26.08 -12.33
C GLY A 122 -14.09 24.97 -11.32
N ARG A 123 -15.25 24.32 -11.50
CA ARG A 123 -15.67 23.19 -10.68
C ARG A 123 -15.78 21.93 -11.53
N THR A 124 -15.03 20.92 -11.16
CA THR A 124 -15.11 19.60 -11.81
C THR A 124 -16.27 18.79 -11.28
N LYS A 125 -17.11 18.30 -12.20
CA LYS A 125 -18.23 17.40 -11.89
C LYS A 125 -18.09 16.12 -12.67
N LEU A 126 -18.51 15.03 -12.05
CA LEU A 126 -18.68 13.72 -12.70
C LEU A 126 -20.14 13.56 -13.11
N TRP A 127 -20.40 13.41 -14.38
CA TRP A 127 -21.70 12.98 -14.87
C TRP A 127 -21.73 11.47 -15.00
N LEU A 128 -22.74 10.85 -14.40
CA LEU A 128 -23.01 9.41 -14.47
C LEU A 128 -24.39 9.14 -15.06
N SER A 129 -24.46 8.27 -16.05
CA SER A 129 -25.74 7.85 -16.64
C SER A 129 -26.65 7.23 -15.57
N LYS A 130 -27.91 7.65 -15.52
CA LYS A 130 -28.95 7.30 -14.53
C LYS A 130 -28.82 7.96 -13.15
N LEU A 131 -27.73 8.68 -12.88
CA LEU A 131 -27.48 9.33 -11.59
C LEU A 131 -27.34 10.86 -11.70
N GLY A 132 -26.94 11.36 -12.89
CA GLY A 132 -26.73 12.80 -13.09
C GLY A 132 -25.34 13.28 -12.71
N GLU A 133 -25.23 14.56 -12.36
CA GLU A 133 -23.98 15.26 -12.09
C GLU A 133 -23.65 15.26 -10.59
N ILE A 134 -22.42 14.89 -10.26
CA ILE A 134 -21.91 14.83 -8.89
C ILE A 134 -20.66 15.70 -8.79
N PRO A 135 -20.61 16.70 -7.89
CA PRO A 135 -19.40 17.48 -7.65
C PRO A 135 -18.27 16.61 -7.11
N ILE A 136 -17.04 16.86 -7.59
CA ILE A 136 -15.81 16.17 -7.18
C ILE A 136 -14.88 17.17 -6.53
N THR A 137 -14.20 16.76 -5.43
CA THR A 137 -13.03 17.47 -4.94
C THR A 137 -11.82 17.03 -5.77
N PHE A 138 -11.56 17.78 -6.85
CA PHE A 138 -10.51 17.48 -7.82
C PHE A 138 -9.20 18.14 -7.36
N HIS A 139 -8.38 17.41 -6.61
CA HIS A 139 -7.19 17.94 -5.93
C HIS A 139 -5.89 17.74 -6.72
N ARG A 140 -5.93 17.04 -7.82
CA ARG A 140 -4.83 16.83 -8.77
C ARG A 140 -5.41 16.54 -10.14
N ASP A 141 -4.72 16.94 -11.19
CA ASP A 141 -5.12 16.66 -12.56
C ASP A 141 -4.84 15.21 -12.95
N LEU A 142 -5.56 14.71 -13.93
CA LEU A 142 -5.21 13.49 -14.65
C LEU A 142 -4.14 13.87 -15.69
N PRO A 143 -3.25 12.93 -16.07
CA PRO A 143 -2.36 13.17 -17.20
C PRO A 143 -3.14 13.58 -18.45
N ASP A 144 -2.60 14.51 -19.25
CA ASP A 144 -3.32 15.13 -20.37
C ASP A 144 -3.78 14.12 -21.42
N ASP A 145 -2.95 13.09 -21.71
CA ASP A 145 -3.23 12.06 -22.71
C ASP A 145 -3.88 10.80 -22.10
N ALA A 146 -4.34 10.87 -20.86
CA ALA A 146 -4.85 9.72 -20.14
C ALA A 146 -6.30 9.40 -20.50
N GLU A 147 -6.57 8.16 -20.93
CA GLU A 147 -7.91 7.66 -21.19
C GLU A 147 -8.53 7.01 -19.94
N ILE A 148 -9.70 7.49 -19.53
CA ILE A 148 -10.46 6.88 -18.43
C ILE A 148 -11.18 5.63 -18.94
N LYS A 149 -10.68 4.45 -18.58
CA LYS A 149 -11.27 3.16 -18.94
C LYS A 149 -12.40 2.73 -18.02
N THR A 150 -12.28 3.04 -16.73
CA THR A 150 -13.28 2.65 -15.73
C THR A 150 -13.51 3.75 -14.70
N VAL A 151 -14.76 3.84 -14.23
CA VAL A 151 -15.17 4.74 -13.15
C VAL A 151 -15.84 3.93 -12.06
N THR A 152 -15.16 3.77 -10.92
CA THR A 152 -15.71 3.06 -9.76
C THR A 152 -16.16 4.05 -8.70
N VAL A 153 -17.46 4.03 -8.39
CA VAL A 153 -18.05 4.76 -7.26
C VAL A 153 -18.05 3.87 -6.05
N LYS A 154 -17.56 4.38 -4.91
CA LYS A 154 -17.40 3.61 -3.68
C LYS A 154 -17.84 4.40 -2.46
N GLN A 155 -18.63 3.77 -1.60
CA GLN A 155 -18.92 4.27 -0.26
C GLN A 155 -17.95 3.67 0.76
N GLU A 156 -17.34 4.54 1.57
CA GLU A 156 -16.53 4.10 2.71
C GLU A 156 -17.41 3.87 3.96
N PRO A 157 -16.94 3.10 4.96
CA PRO A 157 -17.67 2.88 6.20
C PRO A 157 -18.04 4.14 6.98
N THR A 158 -17.34 5.25 6.72
CA THR A 158 -17.63 6.59 7.27
C THR A 158 -18.88 7.23 6.66
N GLY A 159 -19.45 6.63 5.60
CA GLY A 159 -20.54 7.21 4.80
C GLY A 159 -20.04 8.09 3.66
N GLU A 160 -18.76 8.36 3.59
CA GLU A 160 -18.16 9.19 2.55
C GLU A 160 -18.14 8.47 1.19
N TRP A 161 -18.40 9.25 0.13
CA TRP A 161 -18.37 8.76 -1.25
C TRP A 161 -17.08 9.16 -1.96
N TYR A 162 -16.56 8.22 -2.74
CA TYR A 162 -15.37 8.40 -3.56
C TYR A 162 -15.61 7.90 -4.97
N VAL A 163 -14.91 8.51 -5.91
CA VAL A 163 -14.73 7.98 -7.26
C VAL A 163 -13.28 7.55 -7.45
N ILE A 164 -13.10 6.45 -8.16
CA ILE A 164 -11.80 5.92 -8.57
C ILE A 164 -11.83 5.81 -10.08
N PHE A 165 -10.99 6.59 -10.75
CA PHE A 165 -10.78 6.49 -12.19
C PHE A 165 -9.67 5.49 -12.45
N GLY A 166 -9.96 4.42 -13.18
CA GLY A 166 -8.96 3.57 -13.79
C GLY A 166 -8.56 4.20 -15.12
N VAL A 167 -7.34 4.64 -15.20
CA VAL A 167 -6.79 5.46 -16.28
C VAL A 167 -5.67 4.70 -16.97
N GLU A 168 -5.67 4.71 -18.28
CA GLU A 168 -4.57 4.21 -19.11
C GLU A 168 -3.85 5.40 -19.74
N THR A 169 -2.52 5.46 -19.55
CA THR A 169 -1.65 6.44 -20.21
C THR A 169 -0.94 5.75 -21.36
N PRO A 170 -0.81 6.41 -22.53
CA PRO A 170 -0.10 5.84 -23.67
C PRO A 170 1.42 5.76 -23.43
N GLU A 171 1.94 6.57 -22.53
CA GLU A 171 3.37 6.61 -22.24
C GLU A 171 3.81 5.33 -21.50
N ASP A 172 4.90 4.75 -22.01
CA ASP A 172 5.64 3.73 -21.29
C ASP A 172 6.44 4.37 -20.14
N PRO A 173 6.76 3.58 -19.08
CA PRO A 173 7.65 4.10 -18.03
C PRO A 173 8.98 4.59 -18.62
N PRO A 174 9.62 5.59 -18.00
CA PRO A 174 10.96 5.95 -18.34
C PRO A 174 11.90 4.73 -18.34
N GLU A 175 12.81 4.68 -19.28
CA GLU A 175 13.82 3.63 -19.32
C GLU A 175 14.67 3.67 -18.03
N LYS A 176 14.92 2.49 -17.48
CA LYS A 176 15.76 2.36 -16.29
C LYS A 176 17.22 2.49 -16.71
N PRO A 177 18.05 3.27 -16.00
CA PRO A 177 19.43 3.46 -16.35
C PRO A 177 20.21 2.12 -16.39
N GLU A 178 20.98 1.89 -17.44
CA GLU A 178 21.84 0.68 -17.53
C GLU A 178 22.85 0.66 -16.38
N ASN A 179 23.45 1.80 -16.11
CA ASN A 179 24.42 2.00 -15.02
C ASN A 179 23.84 2.99 -13.99
N PRO A 180 23.15 2.51 -12.94
CA PRO A 180 22.61 3.38 -11.91
C PRO A 180 23.72 3.98 -11.05
N GLU A 181 23.71 5.31 -10.92
CA GLU A 181 24.71 6.04 -10.13
C GLU A 181 24.32 6.15 -8.66
N LYS A 182 23.04 6.40 -8.39
CA LYS A 182 22.49 6.54 -7.03
C LYS A 182 21.78 5.26 -6.61
N CYS A 183 22.46 4.45 -5.82
CA CYS A 183 21.93 3.17 -5.36
C CYS A 183 21.71 3.18 -3.85
N VAL A 184 20.59 2.64 -3.38
CA VAL A 184 20.26 2.57 -1.97
C VAL A 184 19.75 1.18 -1.57
N GLY A 185 20.23 0.68 -0.42
CA GLY A 185 19.65 -0.45 0.29
C GLY A 185 18.83 0.08 1.47
N ILE A 186 17.66 -0.49 1.70
CA ILE A 186 16.74 -0.05 2.74
C ILE A 186 16.39 -1.24 3.63
N ASP A 187 16.77 -1.15 4.90
CA ASP A 187 16.25 -2.01 5.97
C ASP A 187 14.98 -1.39 6.56
N VAL A 188 13.95 -2.21 6.83
CA VAL A 188 12.69 -1.74 7.42
C VAL A 188 12.46 -2.32 8.80
N GLY A 189 12.18 -1.44 9.76
CA GLY A 189 12.04 -1.78 11.16
C GLY A 189 10.77 -1.27 11.84
N ILE A 190 10.66 -1.50 13.14
CA ILE A 190 9.54 -1.04 13.98
C ILE A 190 9.84 0.30 14.63
N LEU A 191 11.04 0.48 15.16
CA LEU A 191 11.48 1.72 15.84
C LEU A 191 11.88 2.76 14.79
N LYS A 192 12.94 2.47 14.06
CA LYS A 192 13.26 3.17 12.82
C LYS A 192 12.46 2.49 11.72
N TYR A 193 11.62 3.26 11.02
CA TYR A 193 10.79 2.70 9.95
C TYR A 193 11.62 2.26 8.75
N THR A 194 12.58 3.09 8.34
CA THR A 194 13.63 2.74 7.38
C THR A 194 14.97 3.17 7.93
N HIS A 195 15.99 2.37 7.64
CA HIS A 195 17.38 2.72 7.75
C HIS A 195 18.06 2.43 6.42
N ASP A 196 18.74 3.40 5.83
CA ASP A 196 19.32 3.24 4.51
C ASP A 196 20.87 3.22 4.53
N THR A 197 21.46 2.89 3.40
CA THR A 197 22.93 2.80 3.23
C THR A 197 23.66 4.12 3.41
N TYR A 198 22.95 5.25 3.38
CA TYR A 198 23.53 6.58 3.63
C TYR A 198 23.43 7.02 5.10
N GLY A 199 23.04 6.10 5.98
CA GLY A 199 22.84 6.40 7.40
C GLY A 199 21.57 7.20 7.68
N THR A 200 20.70 7.40 6.70
CA THR A 200 19.42 8.06 6.91
C THR A 200 18.46 7.12 7.62
N ALA A 201 18.03 7.50 8.80
CA ALA A 201 17.03 6.78 9.56
C ALA A 201 15.73 7.58 9.65
N VAL A 202 14.62 6.98 9.26
CA VAL A 202 13.29 7.59 9.38
C VAL A 202 12.56 6.90 10.53
N GLU A 203 12.12 7.66 11.53
CA GLU A 203 11.35 7.10 12.64
C GLU A 203 9.99 6.55 12.18
N SER A 204 9.49 5.57 12.92
CA SER A 204 8.14 5.07 12.72
C SER A 204 7.11 6.14 13.08
N LEU A 205 6.05 6.21 12.29
CA LEU A 205 4.95 7.14 12.54
C LEU A 205 4.27 6.82 13.88
N ASP A 206 4.32 7.77 14.82
CA ASP A 206 3.59 7.66 16.07
C ASP A 206 2.09 7.91 15.84
N LEU A 207 1.30 6.92 16.16
CA LEU A 207 -0.16 6.92 16.09
C LEU A 207 -0.79 6.50 17.42
N SER A 208 -0.09 6.69 18.53
CA SER A 208 -0.55 6.30 19.87
C SER A 208 -1.85 6.97 20.24
N ASP A 209 -1.95 8.29 20.07
CA ASP A 209 -3.15 9.07 20.36
C ASP A 209 -4.36 8.65 19.53
N GLU A 210 -4.16 8.44 18.22
CA GLU A 210 -5.24 7.98 17.33
C GLU A 210 -5.72 6.58 17.70
N ARG A 211 -4.78 5.71 18.10
CA ARG A 211 -5.12 4.35 18.57
C ARG A 211 -5.92 4.40 19.87
N GLU A 212 -5.53 5.23 20.81
CA GLU A 212 -6.25 5.41 22.07
C GLU A 212 -7.66 5.95 21.84
N ARG A 213 -7.83 6.95 20.96
CA ARG A 213 -9.14 7.47 20.55
C ARG A 213 -10.01 6.40 19.89
N LEU A 214 -9.40 5.54 19.06
CA LEU A 214 -10.09 4.41 18.43
C LEU A 214 -10.54 3.39 19.49
N GLU A 215 -9.69 3.02 20.42
CA GLU A 215 -10.01 2.07 21.48
C GLU A 215 -11.14 2.57 22.40
N ARG A 216 -11.13 3.87 22.75
CA ARG A 216 -12.24 4.50 23.45
C ARG A 216 -13.54 4.37 22.67
N ALA A 217 -13.51 4.76 21.39
CA ALA A 217 -14.69 4.69 20.53
C ALA A 217 -15.23 3.25 20.40
N GLN A 218 -14.35 2.24 20.33
CA GLN A 218 -14.73 0.83 20.28
C GLN A 218 -15.36 0.34 21.59
N ARG A 219 -14.79 0.73 22.75
CA ARG A 219 -15.39 0.42 24.07
C ARG A 219 -16.78 1.04 24.23
N ASP A 220 -16.96 2.27 23.74
CA ASP A 220 -18.27 2.93 23.77
C ASP A 220 -19.28 2.23 22.85
N LEU A 221 -18.84 1.73 21.69
CA LEU A 221 -19.68 0.96 20.77
C LEU A 221 -20.13 -0.35 21.40
N SER A 222 -19.24 -1.07 22.09
CA SER A 222 -19.54 -2.37 22.70
C SER A 222 -20.60 -2.28 23.82
N ARG A 223 -20.78 -1.09 24.40
CA ARG A 223 -21.77 -0.83 25.48
C ARG A 223 -23.16 -0.46 24.94
N LYS A 224 -23.32 -0.30 23.63
CA LYS A 224 -24.58 0.11 23.03
C LYS A 224 -25.34 -1.08 22.49
N GLU A 225 -26.67 -1.00 22.56
CA GLU A 225 -27.56 -2.01 21.99
C GLU A 225 -27.38 -2.07 20.47
N HIS A 226 -27.05 -3.26 19.99
CA HIS A 226 -26.77 -3.50 18.56
C HIS A 226 -27.99 -3.15 17.69
N GLY A 227 -27.76 -2.35 16.64
CA GLY A 227 -28.80 -1.92 15.71
C GLY A 227 -29.62 -0.71 16.18
N SER A 228 -29.41 -0.20 17.41
CA SER A 228 -30.02 1.04 17.85
C SER A 228 -29.48 2.26 17.11
N ALA A 229 -30.22 3.37 17.05
CA ALA A 229 -29.75 4.63 16.47
C ALA A 229 -28.44 5.13 17.11
N ASN A 230 -28.31 4.95 18.43
CA ASN A 230 -27.08 5.30 19.15
C ASN A 230 -25.89 4.39 18.80
N TRP A 231 -26.15 3.11 18.55
CA TRP A 231 -25.14 2.18 18.08
C TRP A 231 -24.66 2.55 16.66
N GLU A 232 -25.58 2.86 15.74
CA GLU A 232 -25.25 3.27 14.39
C GLU A 232 -24.43 4.57 14.36
N LYS A 233 -24.78 5.55 15.21
CA LYS A 233 -24.00 6.79 15.38
C LYS A 233 -22.58 6.48 15.87
N GLN A 234 -22.46 5.63 16.89
CA GLN A 234 -21.15 5.27 17.45
C GLN A 234 -20.32 4.42 16.47
N ARG A 235 -20.97 3.51 15.71
CA ARG A 235 -20.32 2.73 14.65
C ARG A 235 -19.70 3.64 13.59
N ARG A 236 -20.33 4.76 13.26
CA ARG A 236 -19.77 5.75 12.34
C ARG A 236 -18.54 6.42 12.93
N ILE A 237 -18.56 6.80 14.21
CA ILE A 237 -17.41 7.37 14.91
C ILE A 237 -16.22 6.38 14.89
N VAL A 238 -16.45 5.10 15.18
CA VAL A 238 -15.41 4.06 15.07
C VAL A 238 -14.85 3.98 13.66
N ALA A 239 -15.70 4.03 12.63
CA ALA A 239 -15.27 4.01 11.25
C ALA A 239 -14.42 5.24 10.88
N GLU A 240 -14.76 6.42 11.40
CA GLU A 240 -13.96 7.65 11.22
C GLU A 240 -12.58 7.52 11.87
N ARG A 241 -12.48 7.02 13.10
CA ARG A 241 -11.18 6.79 13.78
C ARG A 241 -10.30 5.80 13.02
N HIS A 242 -10.89 4.72 12.50
CA HIS A 242 -10.16 3.81 11.61
C HIS A 242 -9.69 4.49 10.31
N ALA A 243 -10.52 5.36 9.74
CA ALA A 243 -10.19 6.09 8.53
C ALA A 243 -9.03 7.08 8.77
N ASP A 244 -9.00 7.77 9.91
CA ASP A 244 -7.94 8.70 10.28
C ASP A 244 -6.59 7.99 10.41
N LEU A 245 -6.53 6.87 11.16
CA LEU A 245 -5.34 6.03 11.25
C LEU A 245 -4.84 5.58 9.88
N LYS A 246 -5.77 5.10 9.03
CA LYS A 246 -5.44 4.64 7.68
C LYS A 246 -4.93 5.77 6.80
N ARG A 247 -5.51 6.96 6.87
CA ARG A 247 -5.13 8.13 6.07
C ARG A 247 -3.74 8.62 6.46
N LYS A 248 -3.46 8.81 7.76
CA LYS A 248 -2.15 9.25 8.27
C LYS A 248 -1.04 8.27 7.86
N ARG A 249 -1.26 6.96 8.10
CA ARG A 249 -0.31 5.94 7.70
C ARG A 249 -0.07 5.95 6.19
N ARG A 250 -1.12 6.02 5.41
CA ARG A 250 -1.01 6.00 3.95
C ARG A 250 -0.28 7.23 3.42
N ASP A 251 -0.51 8.40 3.99
CA ASP A 251 0.18 9.64 3.63
C ASP A 251 1.69 9.52 3.89
N PHE A 252 2.06 9.09 5.10
CA PHE A 252 3.45 8.82 5.47
C PHE A 252 4.12 7.85 4.47
N LEU A 253 3.49 6.70 4.20
CA LEU A 253 4.05 5.70 3.27
C LEU A 253 4.15 6.21 1.84
N HIS A 254 3.19 7.03 1.40
CA HIS A 254 3.25 7.65 0.08
C HIS A 254 4.40 8.66 -0.03
N LYS A 255 4.61 9.49 0.97
CA LYS A 255 5.72 10.46 1.00
C LYS A 255 7.06 9.74 0.99
N LEU A 256 7.25 8.81 1.91
CA LEU A 256 8.50 8.05 2.04
C LEU A 256 8.83 7.23 0.78
N SER A 257 7.86 6.49 0.24
CA SER A 257 8.09 5.71 -0.97
C SER A 257 8.30 6.58 -2.22
N ASN A 258 7.73 7.80 -2.24
CA ASN A 258 7.96 8.74 -3.33
C ASN A 258 9.36 9.37 -3.26
N TYR A 259 9.85 9.61 -2.06
CA TYR A 259 11.22 10.08 -1.83
C TYR A 259 12.22 9.07 -2.42
N TYR A 260 12.20 7.81 -1.98
CA TYR A 260 13.15 6.82 -2.46
C TYR A 260 13.06 6.55 -3.97
N ALA A 261 11.85 6.55 -4.54
CA ALA A 261 11.68 6.30 -5.97
C ALA A 261 12.20 7.45 -6.87
N ARG A 262 12.30 8.67 -6.34
CA ARG A 262 12.75 9.84 -7.11
C ARG A 262 14.21 10.20 -6.89
N GLU A 263 14.73 9.91 -5.70
CA GLU A 263 16.10 10.29 -5.34
C GLU A 263 17.15 9.29 -5.83
N TYR A 264 16.73 8.05 -6.10
CA TYR A 264 17.65 6.96 -6.41
C TYR A 264 17.32 6.29 -7.75
N ASP A 265 18.37 5.82 -8.42
CA ASP A 265 18.29 5.06 -9.68
C ASP A 265 18.07 3.56 -9.41
N PHE A 266 18.54 3.10 -8.25
CA PHE A 266 18.46 1.71 -7.83
C PHE A 266 18.09 1.59 -6.35
N VAL A 267 17.02 0.86 -6.06
CA VAL A 267 16.50 0.62 -4.71
C VAL A 267 16.46 -0.87 -4.43
N ALA A 268 17.23 -1.32 -3.42
CA ALA A 268 17.18 -2.68 -2.91
C ALA A 268 16.44 -2.73 -1.56
N VAL A 269 15.57 -3.73 -1.38
CA VAL A 269 14.80 -3.95 -0.15
C VAL A 269 14.76 -5.43 0.18
N GLU A 270 14.40 -5.78 1.42
CA GLU A 270 14.11 -7.17 1.77
C GLU A 270 12.77 -7.66 1.22
N ASP A 271 12.74 -8.89 0.69
CA ASP A 271 11.52 -9.61 0.32
C ASP A 271 10.85 -10.18 1.57
N LEU A 272 10.14 -9.32 2.30
CA LEU A 272 9.54 -9.65 3.58
C LEU A 272 8.19 -10.34 3.40
N ASP A 273 8.01 -11.51 4.01
CA ASP A 273 6.67 -12.04 4.27
C ASP A 273 5.98 -11.23 5.39
N ALA A 274 5.50 -10.05 5.00
CA ALA A 274 4.86 -9.13 5.94
C ALA A 274 3.63 -9.75 6.65
N LYS A 275 2.97 -10.74 6.02
CA LYS A 275 1.84 -11.45 6.63
C LYS A 275 2.33 -12.43 7.70
N GLY A 276 3.29 -13.28 7.38
CA GLY A 276 3.88 -14.21 8.34
C GLY A 276 4.50 -13.50 9.55
N LEU A 277 5.15 -12.34 9.32
CA LEU A 277 5.70 -11.52 10.40
C LEU A 277 4.62 -10.98 11.37
N VAL A 278 3.44 -10.61 10.87
CA VAL A 278 2.32 -10.17 11.74
C VAL A 278 1.74 -11.33 12.55
N GLU A 279 1.76 -12.56 12.03
CA GLU A 279 1.24 -13.76 12.67
C GLU A 279 2.18 -14.30 13.78
N LEU A 280 3.45 -13.87 13.82
CA LEU A 280 4.39 -14.25 14.88
C LEU A 280 3.94 -13.74 16.26
N PRO A 281 4.13 -14.53 17.33
CA PRO A 281 3.77 -14.15 18.69
C PRO A 281 4.57 -12.91 19.13
N GLY A 282 3.96 -12.11 20.00
CA GLY A 282 4.52 -10.84 20.50
C GLY A 282 4.57 -9.75 19.42
N ASN A 283 4.39 -8.52 19.82
CA ASN A 283 4.52 -7.30 19.00
C ASN A 283 3.75 -7.26 17.65
N SER A 284 2.80 -8.19 17.43
CA SER A 284 2.00 -8.29 16.20
C SER A 284 1.24 -7.00 15.87
N ARG A 285 0.80 -6.26 16.90
CA ARG A 285 0.13 -4.97 16.76
C ARG A 285 1.02 -3.90 16.12
N ASN A 286 2.29 -3.80 16.52
CA ASN A 286 3.22 -2.84 15.96
C ASN A 286 3.64 -3.25 14.55
N ARG A 287 3.87 -4.55 14.29
CA ARG A 287 4.15 -5.08 12.96
C ARG A 287 2.99 -4.81 11.98
N ALA A 288 1.75 -5.04 12.41
CA ALA A 288 0.56 -4.68 11.62
C ALA A 288 0.46 -3.14 11.43
N GLY A 289 0.89 -2.39 12.45
CA GLY A 289 0.96 -0.93 12.42
C GLY A 289 1.96 -0.39 11.40
N ALA A 290 3.11 -1.00 11.25
CA ALA A 290 4.16 -0.62 10.31
C ALA A 290 3.73 -0.77 8.84
N ALA A 291 2.89 -1.76 8.53
CA ALA A 291 2.33 -1.97 7.20
C ALA A 291 3.41 -2.10 6.08
N TRP A 292 4.51 -2.80 6.36
CA TRP A 292 5.65 -2.98 5.44
C TRP A 292 5.22 -3.45 4.04
N GLY A 293 4.35 -4.44 3.95
CA GLY A 293 3.84 -4.90 2.65
C GLY A 293 3.07 -3.83 1.85
N MET A 294 2.55 -2.78 2.51
CA MET A 294 1.99 -1.62 1.81
C MET A 294 3.09 -0.68 1.31
N PHE A 295 4.10 -0.43 2.13
CA PHE A 295 5.26 0.37 1.77
C PHE A 295 6.00 -0.22 0.56
N LEU A 296 6.36 -1.51 0.63
CA LEU A 296 7.09 -2.19 -0.45
C LEU A 296 6.30 -2.14 -1.78
N ARG A 297 5.00 -2.42 -1.76
CA ARG A 297 4.17 -2.27 -2.97
C ARG A 297 4.08 -0.84 -3.49
N MET A 298 4.05 0.17 -2.59
CA MET A 298 4.05 1.57 -3.00
C MET A 298 5.39 1.97 -3.61
N LEU A 299 6.48 1.49 -3.07
CA LEU A 299 7.82 1.73 -3.56
C LEU A 299 8.02 1.08 -4.92
N GLU A 300 7.66 -0.21 -5.07
CA GLU A 300 7.77 -0.96 -6.31
C GLU A 300 7.08 -0.27 -7.50
N TYR A 301 5.78 0.07 -7.39
CA TYR A 301 5.08 0.70 -8.50
C TYR A 301 5.55 2.13 -8.79
N LYS A 302 6.11 2.83 -7.79
CA LYS A 302 6.67 4.16 -8.00
C LYS A 302 8.04 4.10 -8.65
N CYS A 303 8.89 3.17 -8.26
CA CYS A 303 10.14 2.90 -8.95
C CYS A 303 9.87 2.57 -10.42
N GLU A 304 8.86 1.73 -10.71
CA GLU A 304 8.46 1.44 -12.09
C GLU A 304 8.00 2.69 -12.84
N ARG A 305 7.19 3.54 -12.20
CA ARG A 305 6.71 4.80 -12.79
C ARG A 305 7.83 5.79 -13.08
N ASP A 306 8.82 5.87 -12.19
CA ASP A 306 9.86 6.90 -12.23
C ASP A 306 11.16 6.40 -12.92
N GLY A 307 11.16 5.17 -13.47
CA GLY A 307 12.31 4.58 -14.17
C GLY A 307 13.43 4.09 -13.24
N THR A 308 13.14 3.86 -11.97
CA THR A 308 14.06 3.38 -10.95
C THR A 308 14.08 1.86 -10.91
N HIS A 309 15.24 1.25 -10.73
CA HIS A 309 15.35 -0.18 -10.47
C HIS A 309 14.85 -0.52 -9.07
N PHE A 310 13.94 -1.48 -8.96
CA PHE A 310 13.48 -2.03 -7.68
C PHE A 310 13.86 -3.50 -7.58
N VAL A 311 14.58 -3.89 -6.53
CA VAL A 311 15.05 -5.26 -6.32
C VAL A 311 14.72 -5.70 -4.89
N ALA A 312 13.91 -6.75 -4.75
CA ALA A 312 13.66 -7.41 -3.47
C ALA A 312 14.64 -8.58 -3.29
N VAL A 313 15.34 -8.64 -2.15
CA VAL A 313 16.36 -9.65 -1.83
C VAL A 313 15.93 -10.56 -0.69
N ASN A 314 16.52 -11.74 -0.57
CA ASN A 314 16.26 -12.66 0.53
C ASN A 314 16.68 -12.02 1.87
N PRO A 315 15.75 -11.91 2.85
CA PRO A 315 16.03 -11.26 4.14
C PRO A 315 16.90 -12.08 5.08
N ARG A 316 17.12 -13.37 4.77
CA ARG A 316 17.83 -14.27 5.69
C ARG A 316 19.30 -13.87 5.85
N GLY A 317 19.70 -13.51 7.06
CA GLY A 317 21.10 -13.26 7.42
C GLY A 317 21.59 -11.83 7.17
N THR A 318 20.79 -10.93 6.61
CA THR A 318 21.19 -9.52 6.33
C THR A 318 21.72 -8.78 7.54
N THR A 319 21.18 -9.02 8.73
CA THR A 319 21.63 -8.42 10.00
C THR A 319 22.79 -9.14 10.66
N LYS A 320 23.12 -10.38 10.21
CA LYS A 320 24.17 -11.22 10.80
C LYS A 320 25.47 -11.17 10.01
N GLU A 321 25.38 -11.10 8.68
CA GLU A 321 26.53 -11.01 7.80
C GLU A 321 27.22 -9.63 7.97
N CYS A 322 28.54 -9.63 7.95
CA CYS A 322 29.32 -8.39 7.92
C CYS A 322 29.28 -7.81 6.51
N ALA A 323 28.86 -6.56 6.38
CA ALA A 323 28.79 -5.88 5.10
C ALA A 323 30.17 -5.69 4.45
N SER A 324 31.25 -5.65 5.23
CA SER A 324 32.62 -5.51 4.75
C SER A 324 33.23 -6.83 4.24
N CYS A 325 33.14 -7.93 5.01
CA CYS A 325 33.85 -9.17 4.68
C CYS A 325 32.94 -10.40 4.47
N GLY A 326 31.62 -10.28 4.65
CA GLY A 326 30.67 -11.37 4.46
C GLY A 326 30.64 -12.43 5.56
N VAL A 327 31.51 -12.35 6.58
CA VAL A 327 31.50 -13.33 7.70
C VAL A 327 30.25 -13.16 8.52
N SER A 328 29.55 -14.25 8.80
CA SER A 328 28.32 -14.24 9.62
C SER A 328 28.67 -14.33 11.10
N SER A 329 28.11 -13.45 11.93
CA SER A 329 28.20 -13.46 13.37
C SER A 329 26.83 -13.53 14.02
N ASP A 330 26.63 -14.50 14.91
CA ASP A 330 25.38 -14.63 15.67
C ASP A 330 25.30 -13.54 16.75
N LYS A 331 24.18 -12.79 16.71
CA LYS A 331 23.90 -11.71 17.67
C LYS A 331 22.46 -11.78 18.14
N PRO A 332 22.21 -11.56 19.43
CA PRO A 332 20.87 -11.36 19.94
C PRO A 332 20.18 -10.12 19.31
N LEU A 333 18.85 -10.16 19.23
CA LEU A 333 18.06 -9.07 18.61
C LEU A 333 18.19 -7.72 19.34
N TRP A 334 18.54 -7.72 20.63
CA TRP A 334 18.72 -6.49 21.42
C TRP A 334 20.08 -5.81 21.22
N VAL A 335 21.07 -6.50 20.63
CA VAL A 335 22.36 -5.90 20.28
C VAL A 335 22.19 -5.10 19.01
N ARG A 336 22.37 -3.79 19.13
CA ARG A 336 22.17 -2.84 18.01
C ARG A 336 23.44 -2.54 17.22
N GLU A 337 24.59 -2.90 17.75
CA GLU A 337 25.87 -2.71 17.08
C GLU A 337 26.32 -3.99 16.37
N HIS A 338 26.85 -3.81 15.17
CA HIS A 338 27.56 -4.83 14.44
C HIS A 338 29.07 -4.64 14.68
N SER A 339 29.72 -5.60 15.32
CA SER A 339 31.18 -5.71 15.40
C SER A 339 31.58 -7.04 14.80
N CYS A 340 32.43 -7.00 13.78
CA CYS A 340 32.88 -8.20 13.06
C CYS A 340 34.12 -8.80 13.70
N PRO A 341 34.10 -10.06 14.15
CA PRO A 341 35.28 -10.69 14.77
C PRO A 341 36.39 -11.02 13.77
N ALA A 342 36.08 -11.05 12.46
CA ALA A 342 37.04 -11.42 11.42
C ALA A 342 37.81 -10.22 10.86
N CYS A 343 37.13 -9.08 10.60
CA CYS A 343 37.76 -7.93 9.95
C CYS A 343 37.78 -6.66 10.84
N GLY A 344 37.15 -6.70 12.01
CA GLY A 344 37.08 -5.54 12.91
C GLY A 344 36.10 -4.44 12.49
N PHE A 345 35.31 -4.65 11.44
CA PHE A 345 34.30 -3.68 11.00
C PHE A 345 33.24 -3.46 12.07
N GLU A 346 32.96 -2.21 12.40
CA GLU A 346 31.96 -1.80 13.36
C GLU A 346 30.96 -0.83 12.73
N ALA A 347 29.66 -1.08 12.92
CA ALA A 347 28.56 -0.25 12.41
C ALA A 347 27.29 -0.43 13.24
N ASP A 348 26.31 0.47 13.08
CA ASP A 348 24.94 0.20 13.51
C ASP A 348 24.42 -1.06 12.78
N ARG A 349 23.68 -1.91 13.49
CA ARG A 349 23.19 -3.19 12.93
C ARG A 349 22.28 -2.99 11.74
N ASP A 350 21.43 -1.96 11.79
CA ASP A 350 20.43 -1.70 10.74
C ASP A 350 21.15 -1.06 9.53
N ALA A 351 22.22 -0.26 9.75
CA ALA A 351 23.12 0.21 8.68
C ALA A 351 23.86 -0.94 8.00
N ASN A 352 24.44 -1.86 8.76
CA ASN A 352 25.08 -3.06 8.21
C ASN A 352 24.07 -3.91 7.41
N ALA A 353 22.82 -4.04 7.86
CA ALA A 353 21.76 -4.72 7.12
C ALA A 353 21.44 -4.01 5.80
N ALA A 354 21.32 -2.67 5.81
CA ALA A 354 21.05 -1.90 4.60
C ALA A 354 22.16 -2.08 3.53
N TRP A 355 23.43 -2.11 3.94
CA TRP A 355 24.53 -2.42 3.03
C TRP A 355 24.49 -3.83 2.46
N ASN A 356 24.17 -4.83 3.28
CA ASN A 356 24.00 -6.21 2.81
C ASN A 356 22.83 -6.34 1.82
N ILE A 357 21.74 -5.63 2.07
CA ILE A 357 20.57 -5.57 1.18
C ILE A 357 20.98 -4.98 -0.18
N LEU A 358 21.72 -3.87 -0.17
CA LEU A 358 22.21 -3.25 -1.39
C LEU A 358 23.15 -4.18 -2.17
N SER A 359 24.14 -4.75 -1.51
CA SER A 359 25.11 -5.69 -2.11
C SER A 359 24.41 -6.89 -2.77
N ARG A 360 23.44 -7.50 -2.06
CA ARG A 360 22.62 -8.59 -2.60
C ARG A 360 21.76 -8.15 -3.79
N GLY A 361 21.22 -6.92 -3.73
CA GLY A 361 20.43 -6.34 -4.81
C GLY A 361 21.25 -6.16 -6.09
N ILE A 362 22.46 -5.60 -5.98
CA ILE A 362 23.40 -5.42 -7.09
C ILE A 362 23.80 -6.77 -7.68
N LYS A 363 24.21 -7.74 -6.82
CA LYS A 363 24.53 -9.10 -7.26
C LYS A 363 23.38 -9.77 -8.01
N LYS A 364 22.15 -9.61 -7.52
CA LYS A 364 20.94 -10.17 -8.16
C LYS A 364 20.69 -9.55 -9.54
N ARG A 365 20.97 -8.26 -9.73
CA ARG A 365 20.82 -7.58 -11.01
C ARG A 365 21.90 -7.99 -12.01
N LEU A 366 23.15 -8.10 -11.58
CA LEU A 366 24.27 -8.48 -12.44
C LEU A 366 24.24 -9.96 -12.90
N GLY A 367 23.31 -10.74 -12.35
CA GLY A 367 23.10 -12.15 -12.69
C GLY A 367 23.86 -13.11 -11.78
N ALA A 368 23.23 -14.22 -11.44
CA ALA A 368 23.69 -15.23 -10.48
C ALA A 368 24.90 -16.08 -10.98
N GLY A 369 25.69 -15.59 -11.90
CA GLY A 369 26.74 -16.34 -12.57
C GLY A 369 28.17 -15.98 -12.19
N ARG A 370 28.39 -15.00 -11.32
CA ARG A 370 29.77 -14.67 -10.88
C ARG A 370 29.96 -15.09 -9.42
N SER A 371 30.92 -15.99 -9.28
CA SER A 371 31.57 -16.54 -8.09
C SER A 371 31.89 -15.49 -7.02
N GLU A 372 31.84 -15.91 -5.80
CA GLU A 372 32.11 -15.40 -4.45
C GLU A 372 33.35 -14.50 -4.21
N SER A 373 33.83 -13.74 -5.17
CA SER A 373 34.81 -12.69 -4.92
C SER A 373 34.13 -11.33 -4.96
N THR A 374 34.36 -10.50 -3.97
CA THR A 374 34.14 -9.06 -4.01
C THR A 374 34.58 -8.53 -5.35
N SER A 375 33.65 -8.14 -6.22
CA SER A 375 34.06 -7.61 -7.50
C SER A 375 34.58 -6.18 -7.30
N PRO A 376 35.62 -5.75 -8.02
CA PRO A 376 36.17 -4.39 -7.94
C PRO A 376 35.07 -3.31 -8.08
N GLU A 377 34.02 -3.57 -8.84
CA GLU A 377 32.87 -2.68 -9.05
C GLU A 377 32.04 -2.42 -7.78
N ILE A 378 32.04 -3.35 -6.80
CA ILE A 378 31.40 -3.16 -5.52
C ILE A 378 32.28 -2.34 -4.59
N GLU A 379 33.62 -2.50 -4.64
CA GLU A 379 34.59 -1.72 -3.87
C GLU A 379 34.62 -0.27 -4.33
N ASP A 380 34.62 -0.03 -5.66
CA ASP A 380 34.52 1.31 -6.23
C ASP A 380 33.21 2.01 -5.83
N PHE A 381 32.14 1.24 -5.71
CA PHE A 381 30.83 1.72 -5.25
C PHE A 381 30.83 2.10 -3.75
N TRP A 382 31.55 1.34 -2.92
CA TRP A 382 31.75 1.66 -1.50
C TRP A 382 32.50 2.98 -1.34
N CYS A 383 33.61 3.14 -2.03
CA CYS A 383 34.45 4.36 -1.97
C CYS A 383 33.71 5.61 -2.48
N ALA A 384 32.87 5.48 -3.50
CA ALA A 384 32.07 6.60 -4.01
C ALA A 384 30.96 7.07 -3.04
N ASN A 385 30.48 6.17 -2.18
CA ASN A 385 29.42 6.48 -1.21
C ASN A 385 29.92 6.99 0.14
N GLU A 386 31.13 6.62 0.58
CA GLU A 386 31.74 7.16 1.80
C GLU A 386 31.97 8.68 1.72
N SER A 387 32.21 9.22 0.53
CA SER A 387 32.44 10.65 0.32
C SER A 387 31.16 11.52 0.33
N ARG A 388 29.96 10.91 0.40
CA ARG A 388 28.66 11.61 0.34
C ARG A 388 27.91 11.76 1.67
N SER A 389 28.53 11.43 2.79
CA SER A 389 27.89 11.48 4.12
C SER A 389 27.53 12.88 4.64
N ASP A 390 27.87 13.95 3.93
CA ASP A 390 27.82 15.33 4.45
C ASP A 390 26.72 16.23 3.83
N SER A 391 25.74 15.73 3.11
CA SER A 391 24.63 16.57 2.64
C SER A 391 23.38 16.36 3.44
N SER A 392 22.96 17.40 4.18
CA SER A 392 21.64 17.56 4.79
C SER A 392 20.56 17.32 3.74
N THR A 393 19.84 16.22 3.83
CA THR A 393 19.08 15.67 2.74
C THR A 393 17.60 16.04 2.75
N PRO A 394 16.97 15.98 1.56
CA PRO A 394 15.59 16.36 1.30
C PRO A 394 14.51 15.52 2.01
N VAL A 395 14.86 14.46 2.78
CA VAL A 395 13.86 13.61 3.45
C VAL A 395 13.00 14.39 4.43
N GLU A 396 13.61 15.27 5.23
CA GLU A 396 12.86 16.12 6.17
C GLU A 396 11.95 17.07 5.43
N THR A 397 12.42 17.66 4.33
CA THR A 397 11.63 18.53 3.46
C THR A 397 10.50 17.75 2.76
N ALA A 398 10.77 16.54 2.27
CA ALA A 398 9.77 15.69 1.63
C ALA A 398 8.70 15.19 2.61
N LEU A 399 9.03 15.02 3.89
CA LEU A 399 8.11 14.58 4.95
C LEU A 399 7.43 15.78 5.65
N SER A 400 8.04 16.96 5.68
CA SER A 400 7.57 18.14 6.41
C SER A 400 6.62 19.06 5.66
N VAL A 401 6.42 18.88 4.36
CA VAL A 401 5.61 19.77 3.50
C VAL A 401 4.12 19.78 3.86
N ASP A 402 3.66 19.01 4.84
CA ASP A 402 2.29 19.18 5.32
C ASP A 402 2.12 18.77 6.79
N THR A 403 1.70 19.68 7.59
CA THR A 403 1.70 19.88 9.04
C THR A 403 1.07 18.80 9.93
N SER A 404 0.76 17.60 9.47
CA SER A 404 0.07 16.59 10.27
C SER A 404 0.86 15.28 10.51
N VAL A 405 2.10 15.21 10.05
CA VAL A 405 2.94 14.00 10.18
C VAL A 405 4.29 14.40 10.72
N SER A 406 4.50 14.23 12.02
CA SER A 406 5.84 14.37 12.61
C SER A 406 6.62 13.08 12.46
N ALA A 407 7.37 12.94 11.39
CA ALA A 407 8.49 12.02 11.31
C ALA A 407 9.76 12.84 11.51
N LYS A 408 10.50 12.59 12.57
CA LYS A 408 11.80 13.20 12.81
C LYS A 408 12.87 12.34 12.18
N ARG A 409 13.82 12.98 11.53
CA ARG A 409 15.08 12.35 11.15
C ARG A 409 15.96 12.26 12.39
N VAL A 410 16.45 11.07 12.71
CA VAL A 410 17.54 10.89 13.67
C VAL A 410 18.81 10.77 12.85
N VAL A 411 19.63 11.83 12.87
CA VAL A 411 21.03 11.74 12.45
C VAL A 411 21.76 11.17 13.65
N GLU A 412 22.22 9.92 13.59
CA GLU A 412 23.09 9.39 14.61
C GLU A 412 24.47 10.06 14.48
N ALA A 413 24.76 11.04 15.34
CA ALA A 413 26.13 11.38 15.65
C ALA A 413 26.76 10.13 16.28
N GLY A 414 27.82 9.61 15.66
CA GLY A 414 28.53 8.37 15.91
C GLY A 414 28.19 7.62 17.21
N SER A 415 27.82 6.37 17.06
CA SER A 415 27.53 5.50 18.21
C SER A 415 28.71 5.49 19.17
N PRO A 416 28.47 5.63 20.52
CA PRO A 416 29.55 5.50 21.50
C PRO A 416 30.17 4.12 21.39
N THR A 417 31.47 4.06 21.39
CA THR A 417 32.22 2.81 21.31
C THR A 417 31.86 1.86 22.44
N LEU A 418 31.95 0.56 22.25
CA LEU A 418 31.59 -0.49 23.22
C LEU A 418 32.24 -0.31 24.58
N LYS A 419 33.41 0.38 24.65
CA LYS A 419 34.16 0.63 25.89
C LYS A 419 33.49 1.64 26.83
N GLU A 420 32.70 2.57 26.35
CA GLU A 420 32.01 3.58 27.16
C GLU A 420 30.73 3.03 27.82
N ARG A 421 30.10 2.01 27.21
CA ARG A 421 28.85 1.41 27.74
C ARG A 421 29.08 0.37 28.84
N THR A 422 30.25 -0.32 28.86
CA THR A 422 30.57 -1.28 29.92
C THR A 422 30.95 -0.58 31.25
N ALA A 423 31.35 0.68 31.20
CA ALA A 423 31.66 1.43 32.42
C ALA A 423 30.40 1.92 33.16
N SER A 424 29.26 2.16 32.46
CA SER A 424 28.02 2.62 33.08
C SER A 424 27.11 1.50 33.61
N ALA A 425 27.32 0.25 33.17
CA ALA A 425 26.53 -0.90 33.62
C ALA A 425 27.04 -1.60 34.90
N VAL A 426 28.18 -1.15 35.45
CA VAL A 426 28.79 -1.70 36.68
C VAL A 426 28.59 -0.80 37.88
N SER A 427 27.88 0.34 37.72
CA SER A 427 27.65 1.32 38.83
C SER A 427 26.17 1.50 39.22
N GLU A 428 25.31 0.50 38.95
CA GLU A 428 23.96 0.38 39.54
C GLU A 428 23.76 -0.98 40.19
#